data_27ed302f1d4ba61bee9187162ee6d43d
#
_entry.id   27ed302f1d4ba61bee9187162ee6d43d
#
_cell.length_a   1.000
_cell.length_b   1.000
_cell.length_c   1.000
_cell.angle_alpha   90.00
_cell.angle_beta   90.00
_cell.angle_gamma   90.00
#
_symmetry.space_group_name_H-M   'P 1'
#
loop_
_entity.id
_entity.type
_entity.pdbx_description
1 polymer ?
#
loop_
_entity_poly.entity_id
_entity_poly.type
_entity_poly.pdbx_seq_one_letter_code
_entity_poly.pdbx_strand_id
1 'polypeptide(L)'
;MREERKTKIVSIKVKLLGIILPVVIVIMILLVGILYFISKGIIKEYSENLLTSSIGNQTNQIEAWLNENLSAFGAVKQAIEQTKPDERQLQAILDSYYGFHDNYPEGLYIADANGKLMTASASEKKETDPTQSVWYKEGLTRWNMGLTNAYTNAGGSKVISASGILDDQSGIMKVISADLTLERISIIVNSYIEMDGARAFLVSSTDGK
;
A
#
# COMPACT_ATOMS: atom_id res chain seq x y z
N MET A 1 -65.59 -27.61 -63.35
CA MET A 1 -64.19 -27.86 -62.97
C MET A 1 -64.09 -27.82 -61.45
N ARG A 2 -63.98 -28.98 -60.80
CA ARG A 2 -63.90 -29.10 -59.35
C ARG A 2 -62.44 -29.30 -59.02
N GLU A 3 -61.76 -28.32 -58.40
CA GLU A 3 -60.39 -28.45 -57.87
C GLU A 3 -60.43 -29.32 -56.66
N GLU A 4 -59.79 -30.52 -56.72
CA GLU A 4 -59.53 -31.38 -55.59
C GLU A 4 -58.42 -30.80 -54.77
N ARG A 5 -58.72 -30.27 -53.56
CA ARG A 5 -57.77 -29.97 -52.56
C ARG A 5 -57.11 -31.25 -52.06
N LYS A 6 -55.90 -31.55 -52.53
CA LYS A 6 -55.02 -32.59 -51.92
C LYS A 6 -54.64 -32.14 -50.54
N THR A 7 -55.33 -32.58 -49.52
CA THR A 7 -54.87 -32.48 -48.12
C THR A 7 -53.62 -33.34 -47.95
N LYS A 8 -52.48 -32.70 -47.85
CA LYS A 8 -51.17 -33.39 -47.45
C LYS A 8 -51.36 -34.02 -46.07
N ILE A 9 -51.50 -35.32 -46.01
CA ILE A 9 -51.48 -36.10 -44.75
C ILE A 9 -50.07 -36.00 -44.19
N VAL A 10 -49.80 -35.05 -43.26
CA VAL A 10 -48.55 -34.91 -42.57
C VAL A 10 -48.46 -36.07 -41.56
N SER A 11 -47.44 -36.91 -41.68
CA SER A 11 -47.20 -38.06 -40.80
C SER A 11 -47.23 -37.61 -39.32
N ILE A 12 -47.87 -38.45 -38.47
CA ILE A 12 -47.96 -38.22 -37.02
C ILE A 12 -46.58 -37.97 -36.42
N LYS A 13 -45.53 -38.62 -36.93
CA LYS A 13 -44.15 -38.41 -36.53
C LYS A 13 -43.68 -36.97 -36.75
N VAL A 14 -44.04 -36.36 -37.88
CA VAL A 14 -43.65 -34.98 -38.20
C VAL A 14 -44.40 -33.96 -37.32
N LYS A 15 -45.71 -34.22 -37.04
CA LYS A 15 -46.47 -33.41 -36.09
C LYS A 15 -45.92 -33.48 -34.67
N LEU A 16 -45.57 -34.69 -34.21
CA LEU A 16 -45.01 -34.89 -32.90
C LEU A 16 -43.63 -34.19 -32.77
N LEU A 17 -42.78 -34.35 -33.78
CA LEU A 17 -41.47 -33.69 -33.82
C LEU A 17 -41.60 -32.15 -33.84
N GLY A 18 -42.58 -31.62 -34.58
CA GLY A 18 -42.84 -30.19 -34.66
C GLY A 18 -43.34 -29.54 -33.35
N ILE A 19 -43.85 -30.35 -32.41
CA ILE A 19 -44.25 -29.87 -31.08
C ILE A 19 -43.15 -30.06 -30.06
N ILE A 20 -42.50 -31.21 -30.04
CA ILE A 20 -41.49 -31.55 -29.05
C ILE A 20 -40.23 -30.71 -29.24
N LEU A 21 -39.78 -30.52 -30.49
CA LEU A 21 -38.55 -29.79 -30.77
C LEU A 21 -38.55 -28.34 -30.26
N PRO A 22 -39.60 -27.52 -30.53
CA PRO A 22 -39.67 -26.17 -29.98
C PRO A 22 -39.70 -26.14 -28.44
N VAL A 23 -40.40 -27.07 -27.80
CA VAL A 23 -40.50 -27.15 -26.35
C VAL A 23 -39.11 -27.45 -25.75
N VAL A 24 -38.37 -28.39 -26.31
CA VAL A 24 -37.00 -28.69 -25.86
C VAL A 24 -36.08 -27.49 -26.04
N ILE A 25 -36.15 -26.78 -27.16
CA ILE A 25 -35.37 -25.57 -27.42
C ILE A 25 -35.69 -24.49 -26.37
N VAL A 26 -36.96 -24.25 -26.08
CA VAL A 26 -37.35 -23.26 -25.06
C VAL A 26 -36.81 -23.64 -23.67
N ILE A 27 -36.91 -24.92 -23.29
CA ILE A 27 -36.35 -25.40 -22.02
C ILE A 27 -34.83 -25.19 -21.97
N MET A 28 -34.12 -25.51 -23.05
CA MET A 28 -32.67 -25.30 -23.12
C MET A 28 -32.30 -23.82 -22.99
N ILE A 29 -33.01 -22.92 -23.65
CA ILE A 29 -32.78 -21.47 -23.54
C ILE A 29 -33.02 -20.99 -22.11
N LEU A 30 -34.10 -21.45 -21.47
CA LEU A 30 -34.37 -21.11 -20.05
C LEU A 30 -33.30 -21.63 -19.13
N LEU A 31 -32.82 -22.86 -19.29
CA LEU A 31 -31.75 -23.43 -18.48
C LEU A 31 -30.45 -22.64 -18.66
N VAL A 32 -30.04 -22.34 -19.87
CA VAL A 32 -28.85 -21.53 -20.16
C VAL A 32 -28.98 -20.12 -19.54
N GLY A 33 -30.17 -19.51 -19.64
CA GLY A 33 -30.43 -18.21 -19.01
C GLY A 33 -30.28 -18.24 -17.50
N ILE A 34 -30.87 -19.23 -16.84
CA ILE A 34 -30.76 -19.42 -15.38
C ILE A 34 -29.30 -19.63 -14.97
N LEU A 35 -28.58 -20.51 -15.66
CA LEU A 35 -27.16 -20.78 -15.37
C LEU A 35 -26.31 -19.53 -15.57
N TYR A 36 -26.59 -18.74 -16.60
CA TYR A 36 -25.87 -17.48 -16.83
C TYR A 36 -26.05 -16.50 -15.68
N PHE A 37 -27.29 -16.28 -15.20
CA PHE A 37 -27.55 -15.37 -14.09
C PHE A 37 -26.92 -15.85 -12.78
N ILE A 38 -26.99 -17.15 -12.47
CA ILE A 38 -26.35 -17.73 -11.29
C ILE A 38 -24.83 -17.60 -11.37
N SER A 39 -24.22 -17.98 -12.50
CA SER A 39 -22.76 -17.84 -12.71
C SER A 39 -22.29 -16.41 -12.58
N LYS A 40 -23.01 -15.44 -13.16
CA LYS A 40 -22.67 -14.02 -13.04
C LYS A 40 -22.69 -13.55 -11.58
N GLY A 41 -23.66 -13.98 -10.79
CA GLY A 41 -23.75 -13.67 -9.36
C GLY A 41 -22.56 -14.23 -8.58
N ILE A 42 -22.27 -15.53 -8.78
CA ILE A 42 -21.15 -16.21 -8.11
C ILE A 42 -19.80 -15.57 -8.47
N ILE A 43 -19.56 -15.30 -9.76
CA ILE A 43 -18.31 -14.68 -10.23
C ILE A 43 -18.13 -13.29 -9.61
N LYS A 44 -19.20 -12.49 -9.56
CA LYS A 44 -19.15 -11.16 -8.95
C LYS A 44 -18.81 -11.24 -7.46
N GLU A 45 -19.51 -12.05 -6.69
CA GLU A 45 -19.27 -12.23 -5.26
C GLU A 45 -17.86 -12.76 -4.98
N TYR A 46 -17.42 -13.75 -5.76
CA TYR A 46 -16.06 -14.29 -5.63
C TYR A 46 -14.98 -13.23 -5.92
N SER A 47 -15.17 -12.43 -6.98
CA SER A 47 -14.24 -11.35 -7.33
C SER A 47 -14.19 -10.26 -6.26
N GLU A 48 -15.34 -9.85 -5.70
CA GLU A 48 -15.42 -8.86 -4.63
C GLU A 48 -14.72 -9.38 -3.36
N ASN A 49 -14.94 -10.64 -2.98
CA ASN A 49 -14.31 -11.27 -1.83
C ASN A 49 -12.79 -11.39 -2.02
N LEU A 50 -12.34 -11.79 -3.21
CA LEU A 50 -10.92 -11.88 -3.53
C LEU A 50 -10.23 -10.52 -3.45
N LEU A 51 -10.83 -9.48 -4.04
CA LEU A 51 -10.32 -8.11 -3.97
C LEU A 51 -10.24 -7.61 -2.53
N THR A 52 -11.30 -7.79 -1.76
CA THR A 52 -11.34 -7.34 -0.35
C THR A 52 -10.26 -8.05 0.48
N SER A 53 -10.12 -9.36 0.30
CA SER A 53 -9.09 -10.15 0.98
C SER A 53 -7.68 -9.71 0.57
N SER A 54 -7.46 -9.48 -0.73
CA SER A 54 -6.17 -9.02 -1.26
C SER A 54 -5.79 -7.65 -0.69
N ILE A 55 -6.73 -6.69 -0.70
CA ILE A 55 -6.52 -5.35 -0.13
C ILE A 55 -6.22 -5.45 1.37
N GLY A 56 -6.98 -6.25 2.11
CA GLY A 56 -6.74 -6.49 3.54
C GLY A 56 -5.33 -7.02 3.81
N ASN A 57 -4.89 -7.99 3.05
CA ASN A 57 -3.54 -8.55 3.17
C ASN A 57 -2.45 -7.51 2.85
N GLN A 58 -2.63 -6.71 1.82
CA GLN A 58 -1.69 -5.63 1.47
C GLN A 58 -1.61 -4.57 2.57
N THR A 59 -2.75 -4.14 3.10
CA THR A 59 -2.82 -3.18 4.21
C THR A 59 -2.08 -3.71 5.43
N ASN A 60 -2.36 -4.95 5.84
CA ASN A 60 -1.68 -5.58 6.97
C ASN A 60 -0.15 -5.68 6.77
N GLN A 61 0.31 -5.96 5.55
CA GLN A 61 1.75 -6.02 5.27
C GLN A 61 2.40 -4.64 5.32
N ILE A 62 1.74 -3.60 4.81
CA ILE A 62 2.23 -2.22 4.90
C ILE A 62 2.29 -1.79 6.36
N GLU A 63 1.23 -2.02 7.13
CA GLU A 63 1.19 -1.69 8.56
C GLU A 63 2.28 -2.44 9.35
N ALA A 64 2.45 -3.73 9.11
CA ALA A 64 3.50 -4.52 9.76
C ALA A 64 4.89 -3.97 9.45
N TRP A 65 5.16 -3.66 8.18
CA TRP A 65 6.42 -3.08 7.74
C TRP A 65 6.69 -1.70 8.36
N LEU A 66 5.68 -0.83 8.40
CA LEU A 66 5.78 0.49 9.03
C LEU A 66 6.06 0.35 10.53
N ASN A 67 5.34 -0.52 11.23
CA ASN A 67 5.50 -0.76 12.66
C ASN A 67 6.86 -1.40 13.00
N GLU A 68 7.36 -2.29 12.15
CA GLU A 68 8.70 -2.88 12.31
C GLU A 68 9.79 -1.79 12.26
N ASN A 69 9.74 -0.90 11.26
CA ASN A 69 10.69 0.20 11.14
C ASN A 69 10.56 1.19 12.30
N LEU A 70 9.32 1.57 12.69
CA LEU A 70 9.10 2.44 13.85
C LEU A 70 9.68 1.84 15.13
N SER A 71 9.50 0.54 15.35
CA SER A 71 10.00 -0.16 16.52
C SER A 71 11.53 -0.20 16.53
N ALA A 72 12.14 -0.48 15.38
CA ALA A 72 13.59 -0.48 15.22
C ALA A 72 14.19 0.90 15.51
N PHE A 73 13.66 1.96 14.90
CA PHE A 73 14.13 3.33 15.12
C PHE A 73 13.84 3.80 16.55
N GLY A 74 12.71 3.42 17.14
CA GLY A 74 12.39 3.69 18.53
C GLY A 74 13.39 3.07 19.51
N ALA A 75 13.82 1.84 19.23
CA ALA A 75 14.85 1.18 20.03
C ALA A 75 16.21 1.91 19.95
N VAL A 76 16.61 2.38 18.76
CA VAL A 76 17.84 3.16 18.60
C VAL A 76 17.76 4.50 19.33
N LYS A 77 16.63 5.23 19.16
CA LYS A 77 16.37 6.46 19.89
C LYS A 77 16.51 6.23 21.39
N GLN A 78 15.84 5.21 21.93
CA GLN A 78 15.89 4.86 23.34
C GLN A 78 17.31 4.53 23.80
N ALA A 79 18.08 3.80 23.00
CA ALA A 79 19.48 3.49 23.31
C ALA A 79 20.33 4.76 23.38
N ILE A 80 20.16 5.71 22.46
CA ILE A 80 20.85 7.01 22.46
C ILE A 80 20.50 7.79 23.75
N GLU A 81 19.21 7.87 24.09
CA GLU A 81 18.73 8.58 25.28
C GLU A 81 19.26 7.98 26.59
N GLN A 82 19.41 6.65 26.67
CA GLN A 82 19.93 5.95 27.84
C GLN A 82 21.43 6.04 27.97
N THR A 83 22.17 5.86 26.86
CA THR A 83 23.64 5.81 26.87
C THR A 83 24.28 7.19 26.82
N LYS A 84 23.56 8.20 26.32
CA LYS A 84 24.01 9.60 26.15
C LYS A 84 25.39 9.64 25.50
N PRO A 85 25.50 9.09 24.27
CA PRO A 85 26.77 9.02 23.58
C PRO A 85 27.37 10.43 23.37
N ASP A 86 28.68 10.55 23.42
CA ASP A 86 29.31 11.77 22.94
C ASP A 86 29.16 11.96 21.44
N GLU A 87 29.53 13.13 20.90
CA GLU A 87 29.33 13.46 19.49
C GLU A 87 30.01 12.45 18.55
N ARG A 88 31.17 11.93 18.93
CA ARG A 88 31.90 10.93 18.13
C ARG A 88 31.19 9.57 18.15
N GLN A 89 30.71 9.16 19.30
CA GLN A 89 29.91 7.92 19.43
C GLN A 89 28.59 8.01 18.71
N LEU A 90 27.92 9.17 18.81
CA LEU A 90 26.69 9.43 18.10
C LEU A 90 26.90 9.39 16.58
N GLN A 91 27.98 10.00 16.07
CA GLN A 91 28.37 9.91 14.67
C GLN A 91 28.59 8.46 14.24
N ALA A 92 29.27 7.65 15.03
CA ALA A 92 29.49 6.24 14.73
C ALA A 92 28.16 5.44 14.66
N ILE A 93 27.18 5.80 15.51
CA ILE A 93 25.84 5.21 15.44
C ILE A 93 25.18 5.59 14.11
N LEU A 94 25.16 6.87 13.73
CA LEU A 94 24.55 7.31 12.47
C LEU A 94 25.24 6.66 11.26
N ASP A 95 26.57 6.58 11.27
CA ASP A 95 27.35 5.94 10.20
C ASP A 95 27.00 4.45 10.05
N SER A 96 26.70 3.75 11.15
CA SER A 96 26.33 2.33 11.12
C SER A 96 24.97 2.04 10.50
N TYR A 97 24.09 3.03 10.45
CA TYR A 97 22.76 2.91 9.83
C TYR A 97 22.72 3.38 8.36
N TYR A 98 23.75 4.05 7.88
CA TYR A 98 23.83 4.49 6.50
C TYR A 98 24.02 3.30 5.55
N GLY A 99 23.14 3.18 4.57
CA GLY A 99 23.17 2.05 3.61
C GLY A 99 22.92 0.68 4.25
N PHE A 100 22.52 0.64 5.54
CA PHE A 100 22.24 -0.62 6.23
C PHE A 100 21.04 -1.35 5.65
N HIS A 101 20.05 -0.61 5.16
CA HIS A 101 18.83 -1.17 4.61
C HIS A 101 18.28 -0.33 3.46
N ASP A 102 17.83 -0.99 2.38
CA ASP A 102 17.28 -0.33 1.18
C ASP A 102 16.01 0.51 1.47
N ASN A 103 15.29 0.20 2.54
CA ASN A 103 14.07 0.95 2.93
C ASN A 103 14.39 2.36 3.46
N TYR A 104 15.57 2.56 4.01
CA TYR A 104 16.05 3.84 4.58
C TYR A 104 17.54 4.03 4.26
N PRO A 105 17.89 4.23 2.98
CA PRO A 105 19.28 4.25 2.51
C PRO A 105 20.12 5.35 3.18
N GLU A 106 19.51 6.48 3.53
CA GLU A 106 20.18 7.59 4.22
C GLU A 106 20.42 7.33 5.72
N GLY A 107 19.87 6.23 6.26
CA GLY A 107 19.96 5.89 7.68
C GLY A 107 19.20 6.87 8.58
N LEU A 108 19.73 7.02 9.79
CA LEU A 108 19.22 7.94 10.80
C LEU A 108 19.93 9.30 10.70
N TYR A 109 19.20 10.36 11.04
CA TYR A 109 19.75 11.71 11.14
C TYR A 109 19.08 12.50 12.26
N ILE A 110 19.76 13.52 12.75
CA ILE A 110 19.33 14.33 13.90
C ILE A 110 19.47 15.80 13.55
N ALA A 111 18.50 16.62 13.91
CA ALA A 111 18.68 18.05 13.90
C ALA A 111 18.33 18.67 15.25
N ASP A 112 19.00 19.76 15.60
CA ASP A 112 18.71 20.54 16.79
C ASP A 112 17.91 21.81 16.49
N ALA A 113 17.46 22.47 17.54
CA ALA A 113 16.69 23.71 17.44
C ALA A 113 17.51 24.89 16.86
N ASN A 114 18.83 24.77 16.79
CA ASN A 114 19.71 25.78 16.18
C ASN A 114 19.91 25.54 14.67
N GLY A 115 19.27 24.50 14.10
CA GLY A 115 19.41 24.14 12.69
C GLY A 115 20.66 23.31 12.38
N LYS A 116 21.40 22.83 13.40
CA LYS A 116 22.51 21.91 13.16
C LYS A 116 21.96 20.55 12.77
N LEU A 117 22.24 20.12 11.54
CA LEU A 117 21.94 18.77 11.04
C LEU A 117 23.14 17.86 11.22
N MET A 118 22.90 16.67 11.78
CA MET A 118 23.87 15.60 11.93
C MET A 118 23.35 14.37 11.17
N THR A 119 24.12 13.93 10.20
CA THR A 119 23.85 12.78 9.33
C THR A 119 25.01 11.81 9.39
N ALA A 120 24.88 10.65 8.78
CA ALA A 120 26.03 9.79 8.54
C ALA A 120 27.11 10.51 7.73
N SER A 121 28.37 10.21 7.98
CA SER A 121 29.52 10.85 7.32
C SER A 121 29.52 10.69 5.80
N ALA A 122 28.96 9.59 5.30
CA ALA A 122 28.85 9.29 3.89
C ALA A 122 27.54 9.82 3.24
N SER A 123 26.62 10.37 4.03
CA SER A 123 25.34 10.87 3.53
C SER A 123 25.52 12.15 2.74
N GLU A 124 24.84 12.22 1.60
CA GLU A 124 24.75 13.44 0.79
C GLU A 124 23.54 14.32 1.15
N LYS A 125 22.79 13.92 2.20
CA LYS A 125 21.60 14.67 2.66
C LYS A 125 22.03 16.07 3.12
N LYS A 126 21.53 17.07 2.41
CA LYS A 126 21.77 18.49 2.71
C LYS A 126 20.44 19.22 2.83
N GLU A 127 20.22 19.83 3.96
CA GLU A 127 19.08 20.71 4.20
C GLU A 127 19.61 22.04 4.68
N THR A 128 19.19 23.14 4.05
CA THR A 128 19.63 24.48 4.40
C THR A 128 19.15 24.87 5.80
N ASP A 129 17.92 24.49 6.12
CA ASP A 129 17.31 24.69 7.44
C ASP A 129 16.42 23.49 7.76
N PRO A 130 16.95 22.49 8.47
CA PRO A 130 16.21 21.29 8.83
C PRO A 130 15.01 21.59 9.74
N THR A 131 15.00 22.72 10.46
CA THR A 131 13.89 23.08 11.35
C THR A 131 12.60 23.42 10.58
N GLN A 132 12.70 23.72 9.29
CA GLN A 132 11.56 23.97 8.41
C GLN A 132 10.99 22.70 7.78
N SER A 133 11.72 21.59 7.86
CA SER A 133 11.33 20.32 7.25
C SER A 133 10.12 19.69 7.92
N VAL A 134 9.34 18.92 7.14
CA VAL A 134 8.14 18.21 7.63
C VAL A 134 8.50 17.28 8.77
N TRP A 135 9.55 16.47 8.59
CA TRP A 135 10.01 15.50 9.60
C TRP A 135 10.39 16.15 10.93
N TYR A 136 11.02 17.34 10.90
CA TYR A 136 11.41 18.05 12.11
C TYR A 136 10.19 18.62 12.84
N LYS A 137 9.32 19.34 12.12
CA LYS A 137 8.11 19.96 12.69
C LYS A 137 7.16 18.91 13.28
N GLU A 138 6.91 17.83 12.57
CA GLU A 138 6.07 16.76 13.08
C GLU A 138 6.76 15.96 14.21
N GLY A 139 8.08 15.76 14.11
CA GLY A 139 8.86 15.10 15.14
C GLY A 139 8.83 15.83 16.49
N LEU A 140 8.81 17.17 16.49
CA LEU A 140 8.66 17.97 17.70
C LEU A 140 7.34 17.77 18.44
N THR A 141 6.33 17.22 17.80
CA THR A 141 5.02 16.96 18.42
C THR A 141 4.92 15.61 19.12
N ARG A 142 5.99 14.79 19.06
CA ARG A 142 5.95 13.38 19.47
C ARG A 142 7.15 13.01 20.34
N TRP A 143 6.88 12.46 21.52
CA TRP A 143 7.92 11.86 22.36
C TRP A 143 8.46 10.55 21.78
N ASN A 144 7.57 9.70 21.29
CA ASN A 144 7.95 8.46 20.62
C ASN A 144 8.10 8.69 19.13
N MET A 145 8.85 7.80 18.46
CA MET A 145 8.91 7.79 17.02
C MET A 145 7.50 7.63 16.42
N GLY A 146 7.16 8.44 15.44
CA GLY A 146 5.90 8.37 14.71
C GLY A 146 6.11 8.70 13.25
N LEU A 147 5.22 8.22 12.38
CA LEU A 147 5.30 8.44 10.94
C LEU A 147 4.71 9.79 10.56
N THR A 148 5.38 10.49 9.66
CA THR A 148 4.83 11.69 9.01
C THR A 148 3.85 11.29 7.90
N ASN A 149 3.09 12.26 7.40
CA ASN A 149 2.47 12.12 6.09
C ASN A 149 3.55 11.98 5.01
N ALA A 150 3.18 11.40 3.85
CA ALA A 150 4.07 11.34 2.70
C ALA A 150 4.37 12.75 2.17
N TYR A 151 5.64 13.04 1.92
CA TYR A 151 6.09 14.33 1.40
C TYR A 151 7.30 14.14 0.48
N THR A 152 7.71 15.21 -0.19
CA THR A 152 8.94 15.22 -0.98
C THR A 152 10.06 15.80 -0.12
N ASN A 153 11.11 15.02 0.14
CA ASN A 153 12.26 15.46 0.93
C ASN A 153 13.17 16.42 0.13
N ALA A 154 14.18 16.98 0.79
CA ALA A 154 15.11 17.93 0.17
C ALA A 154 15.88 17.32 -1.03
N GLY A 155 16.05 16.01 -1.08
CA GLY A 155 16.65 15.28 -2.22
C GLY A 155 15.70 15.03 -3.38
N GLY A 156 14.43 15.48 -3.30
CA GLY A 156 13.42 15.29 -4.35
C GLY A 156 12.71 13.92 -4.31
N SER A 157 13.04 13.07 -3.36
CA SER A 157 12.41 11.76 -3.21
C SER A 157 11.11 11.84 -2.41
N LYS A 158 10.11 11.04 -2.79
CA LYS A 158 8.90 10.88 -1.99
C LYS A 158 9.15 9.89 -0.86
N VAL A 159 8.91 10.34 0.37
CA VAL A 159 9.21 9.59 1.58
C VAL A 159 8.09 9.72 2.61
N ILE A 160 8.09 8.81 3.57
CA ILE A 160 7.43 8.93 4.87
C ILE A 160 8.56 8.90 5.89
N SER A 161 8.64 9.88 6.78
CA SER A 161 9.69 9.87 7.79
C SER A 161 9.16 9.35 9.13
N ALA A 162 9.94 8.48 9.75
CA ALA A 162 9.78 8.16 11.16
C ALA A 162 10.54 9.21 11.97
N SER A 163 9.86 9.97 12.80
CA SER A 163 10.49 11.07 13.55
C SER A 163 9.94 11.21 14.97
N GLY A 164 10.75 11.74 15.88
CA GLY A 164 10.37 12.01 17.26
C GLY A 164 11.42 12.83 18.00
N ILE A 165 11.02 13.42 19.13
CA ILE A 165 11.95 14.16 20.00
C ILE A 165 13.03 13.22 20.51
N LEU A 166 14.29 13.69 20.47
CA LEU A 166 15.43 13.02 21.09
C LEU A 166 15.83 13.77 22.35
N ASP A 167 15.61 13.17 23.51
CA ASP A 167 16.02 13.73 24.81
C ASP A 167 17.38 13.17 25.24
N ASP A 168 18.44 13.81 24.81
CA ASP A 168 19.80 13.49 25.24
C ASP A 168 20.25 14.28 26.48
N GLN A 169 19.34 15.03 27.12
CA GLN A 169 19.58 15.89 28.28
C GLN A 169 20.60 17.01 28.03
N SER A 170 20.89 17.34 26.77
CA SER A 170 21.81 18.48 26.46
C SER A 170 21.18 19.85 26.71
N GLY A 171 19.88 19.91 27.01
CA GLY A 171 19.14 21.15 27.15
C GLY A 171 18.76 21.81 25.82
N ILE A 172 19.15 21.25 24.68
CA ILE A 172 18.79 21.68 23.34
C ILE A 172 17.79 20.67 22.76
N MET A 173 16.64 21.19 22.31
CA MET A 173 15.63 20.34 21.67
C MET A 173 16.19 19.72 20.38
N LYS A 174 16.10 18.42 20.27
CA LYS A 174 16.54 17.65 19.10
C LYS A 174 15.41 16.77 18.57
N VAL A 175 15.45 16.52 17.28
CA VAL A 175 14.59 15.53 16.62
C VAL A 175 15.47 14.53 15.90
N ILE A 176 15.21 13.24 16.14
CA ILE A 176 15.78 12.14 15.38
C ILE A 176 14.79 11.68 14.33
N SER A 177 15.28 11.33 13.14
CA SER A 177 14.43 10.89 12.04
C SER A 177 15.13 9.89 11.12
N ALA A 178 14.33 9.14 10.37
CA ALA A 178 14.76 8.33 9.24
C ALA A 178 13.71 8.41 8.12
N ASP A 179 14.14 8.56 6.88
CA ASP A 179 13.27 8.56 5.71
C ASP A 179 13.03 7.13 5.21
N LEU A 180 11.78 6.71 5.18
CA LEU A 180 11.33 5.46 4.57
C LEU A 180 10.91 5.73 3.12
N THR A 181 11.50 5.00 2.18
CA THR A 181 11.18 5.16 0.76
C THR A 181 9.79 4.59 0.43
N LEU A 182 9.02 5.28 -0.40
CA LEU A 182 7.72 4.79 -0.85
C LEU A 182 7.83 3.64 -1.87
N GLU A 183 9.02 3.33 -2.34
CA GLU A 183 9.27 2.25 -3.30
C GLU A 183 8.84 0.89 -2.71
N ARG A 184 9.15 0.63 -1.43
CA ARG A 184 8.73 -0.61 -0.77
C ARG A 184 7.22 -0.74 -0.69
N ILE A 185 6.52 0.33 -0.36
CA ILE A 185 5.05 0.36 -0.35
C ILE A 185 4.51 0.08 -1.75
N SER A 186 5.10 0.69 -2.78
CA SER A 186 4.74 0.44 -4.19
C SER A 186 4.94 -1.03 -4.58
N ILE A 187 6.02 -1.66 -4.14
CA ILE A 187 6.27 -3.09 -4.37
C ILE A 187 5.17 -3.93 -3.71
N ILE A 188 4.83 -3.67 -2.45
CA ILE A 188 3.77 -4.40 -1.74
C ILE A 188 2.43 -4.23 -2.45
N VAL A 189 2.06 -3.01 -2.81
CA VAL A 189 0.80 -2.70 -3.51
C VAL A 189 0.73 -3.41 -4.87
N ASN A 190 1.82 -3.51 -5.60
CA ASN A 190 1.85 -4.11 -6.94
C ASN A 190 2.04 -5.63 -6.93
N SER A 191 2.57 -6.22 -5.85
CA SER A 191 2.91 -7.67 -5.81
C SER A 191 1.70 -8.62 -5.79
N TYR A 192 0.50 -8.11 -5.48
CA TYR A 192 -0.71 -8.92 -5.29
C TYR A 192 -1.83 -8.63 -6.29
N ILE A 193 -1.50 -8.03 -7.43
CA ILE A 193 -2.48 -7.83 -8.50
C ILE A 193 -2.56 -9.11 -9.32
N GLU A 194 -3.37 -10.08 -8.87
CA GLU A 194 -3.60 -11.35 -9.59
C GLU A 194 -4.65 -11.25 -10.70
N MET A 195 -5.29 -10.08 -10.86
CA MET A 195 -6.35 -9.89 -11.85
C MET A 195 -5.84 -9.08 -13.04
N ASP A 196 -5.96 -9.63 -14.24
CA ASP A 196 -5.65 -8.93 -15.49
C ASP A 196 -6.39 -7.59 -15.59
N GLY A 197 -5.63 -6.50 -15.72
CA GLY A 197 -6.17 -5.13 -15.84
C GLY A 197 -6.54 -4.46 -14.51
N ALA A 198 -6.40 -5.11 -13.36
CA ALA A 198 -6.59 -4.46 -12.06
C ALA A 198 -5.40 -3.55 -11.74
N ARG A 199 -5.67 -2.44 -11.06
CA ARG A 199 -4.65 -1.51 -10.54
C ARG A 199 -4.98 -1.19 -9.11
N ALA A 200 -3.97 -1.20 -8.24
CA ALA A 200 -4.10 -0.76 -6.86
C ALA A 200 -3.45 0.63 -6.68
N PHE A 201 -4.06 1.44 -5.87
CA PHE A 201 -3.57 2.79 -5.53
C PHE A 201 -3.62 2.96 -4.03
N LEU A 202 -2.56 3.55 -3.46
CA LEU A 202 -2.57 4.03 -2.10
C LEU A 202 -2.95 5.51 -2.13
N VAL A 203 -4.02 5.88 -1.42
CA VAL A 203 -4.52 7.25 -1.35
C VAL A 203 -4.33 7.78 0.07
N SER A 204 -3.76 8.98 0.20
CA SER A 204 -3.69 9.68 1.49
C SER A 204 -5.09 10.14 1.90
N SER A 205 -5.49 9.81 3.15
CA SER A 205 -6.78 10.26 3.69
C SER A 205 -6.82 11.78 3.98
N THR A 206 -5.66 12.44 4.02
CA THR A 206 -5.55 13.87 4.36
C THR A 206 -5.91 14.76 3.17
N ASP A 207 -5.71 14.32 1.96
CA ASP A 207 -5.87 15.16 0.76
C ASP A 207 -7.14 14.83 -0.04
N GLY A 208 -7.85 13.75 0.27
CA GLY A 208 -9.11 13.37 -0.40
C GLY A 208 -8.99 13.21 -1.92
N LYS A 209 -7.75 13.09 -2.44
CA LYS A 209 -7.46 13.01 -3.88
C LYS A 209 -6.66 11.76 -4.19
#